data_58ea0b1b6510ec915c0094a4ad4c3c22
#
_entry.id   58ea0b1b6510ec915c0094a4ad4c3c22
#
_cell.length_a   1.000
_cell.length_b   1.000
_cell.length_c   1.000
_cell.angle_alpha   90.00
_cell.angle_beta   90.00
_cell.angle_gamma   90.00
#
_symmetry.space_group_name_H-M   'P 1'
#
loop_
_entity.id
_entity.type
_entity.pdbx_description
1 polymer ?
#
loop_
_entity_poly.entity_id
_entity_poly.type
_entity_poly.pdbx_seq_one_letter_code
_entity_poly.pdbx_strand_id
1 'polypeptide(L)'
;LLLSVGVYAQTVNGTVVSNDGPLPGATVQVQGTDIGTSTDFDGNYTIEASSGDVLVFSFVGFASQIITVGNQDQINVSLALDSELEEVVVTGYGSQRSKEVTAAVVKVDAEDFNKGAISDAAQLLQGKVAGLQVYNRGGDPNAAAVIRLRGISTVGANVSPLVVIDGVIGASLQNVDPADIEEINVLKDGSASAIYGSRGSSGVILVTTKTGKEGKMTLNYSGQLGVSSAFNTIQTMEAAEFVAAGGTDLGSVTNWTDAVTRDAITRIHNISASGGSGDTSYRIAANFRDVQGVLISSDFNQFNTRLNFTTRALNDKLRLTVNTAFTKREQNNGDMESLKYAILYNPTAPILAADYGGVFNGDQYGGYFETLGLFDSYNPVSIARQQ
;
A
#
# COMPACT_ATOMS: atom_id res chain seq x y z
N LEU A 1 26.32 -56.50 6.26
CA LEU A 1 27.36 -55.73 5.56
C LEU A 1 26.97 -54.23 5.58
N LEU A 2 27.52 -53.47 6.53
CA LEU A 2 27.44 -52.03 6.55
C LEU A 2 28.51 -51.50 5.58
N LEU A 3 28.10 -51.02 4.40
CA LEU A 3 28.98 -50.20 3.55
C LEU A 3 29.05 -48.80 4.19
N SER A 4 30.16 -48.49 4.85
CA SER A 4 30.52 -47.10 5.17
C SER A 4 31.00 -46.44 3.88
N VAL A 5 30.17 -45.57 3.31
CA VAL A 5 30.60 -44.64 2.28
C VAL A 5 31.47 -43.60 2.99
N GLY A 6 32.77 -43.73 2.85
CA GLY A 6 33.70 -42.71 3.32
C GLY A 6 33.52 -41.44 2.47
N VAL A 7 33.07 -40.36 3.08
CA VAL A 7 33.11 -39.03 2.49
C VAL A 7 34.59 -38.59 2.58
N TYR A 8 35.29 -38.56 1.45
CA TYR A 8 36.65 -38.02 1.39
C TYR A 8 36.58 -36.53 1.15
N ALA A 9 37.13 -35.76 2.08
CA ALA A 9 37.39 -34.34 1.84
C ALA A 9 38.43 -34.24 0.72
N GLN A 10 38.13 -33.43 -0.29
CA GLN A 10 39.08 -33.09 -1.35
C GLN A 10 39.59 -31.66 -1.12
N THR A 11 40.82 -31.40 -1.55
CA THR A 11 41.38 -30.05 -1.52
C THR A 11 40.90 -29.31 -2.74
N VAL A 12 40.08 -28.25 -2.52
CA VAL A 12 39.59 -27.36 -3.56
C VAL A 12 40.46 -26.10 -3.58
N ASN A 13 40.97 -25.75 -4.76
CA ASN A 13 41.76 -24.55 -5.00
C ASN A 13 41.12 -23.69 -6.12
N GLY A 14 41.51 -22.43 -6.17
CA GLY A 14 41.03 -21.52 -7.20
C GLY A 14 41.43 -20.08 -6.92
N THR A 15 40.89 -19.18 -7.74
CA THR A 15 41.13 -17.78 -7.64
C THR A 15 39.82 -17.00 -7.44
N VAL A 16 39.85 -15.95 -6.61
CA VAL A 16 38.78 -15.01 -6.45
C VAL A 16 39.22 -13.68 -7.06
N VAL A 17 38.50 -13.23 -8.07
CA VAL A 17 38.80 -12.00 -8.81
C VAL A 17 37.61 -11.06 -8.84
N SER A 18 37.85 -9.80 -9.17
CA SER A 18 36.82 -8.84 -9.55
C SER A 18 37.07 -8.35 -10.99
N ASN A 19 36.23 -7.45 -11.49
CA ASN A 19 36.47 -6.77 -12.78
C ASN A 19 37.77 -5.94 -12.77
N ASP A 20 38.23 -5.53 -11.58
CA ASP A 20 39.44 -4.69 -11.43
C ASP A 20 40.70 -5.53 -11.12
N GLY A 21 40.58 -6.83 -10.94
CA GLY A 21 41.70 -7.75 -10.67
C GLY A 21 41.50 -8.70 -9.52
N PRO A 22 42.59 -9.38 -9.05
CA PRO A 22 42.51 -10.31 -7.94
C PRO A 22 42.03 -9.64 -6.65
N LEU A 23 41.29 -10.39 -5.80
CA LEU A 23 40.76 -9.94 -4.52
C LEU A 23 41.56 -10.58 -3.36
N PRO A 24 42.59 -9.92 -2.81
CA PRO A 24 43.31 -10.42 -1.65
C PRO A 24 42.47 -10.25 -0.37
N GLY A 25 42.46 -11.27 0.50
CA GLY A 25 41.73 -11.28 1.77
C GLY A 25 40.25 -11.58 1.63
N ALA A 26 39.76 -12.03 0.47
CA ALA A 26 38.43 -12.55 0.33
C ALA A 26 38.23 -13.82 1.18
N THR A 27 37.12 -13.93 1.87
CA THR A 27 36.78 -15.06 2.73
C THR A 27 36.09 -16.15 1.91
N VAL A 28 36.58 -17.39 2.04
CA VAL A 28 35.98 -18.60 1.48
C VAL A 28 35.61 -19.52 2.62
N GLN A 29 34.35 -19.86 2.80
CA GLN A 29 33.85 -20.64 3.93
C GLN A 29 32.92 -21.75 3.46
N VAL A 30 33.00 -22.93 4.07
CA VAL A 30 32.00 -23.98 3.88
C VAL A 30 30.76 -23.64 4.69
N GLN A 31 29.64 -23.52 4.04
CA GLN A 31 28.37 -23.11 4.64
C GLN A 31 27.94 -24.05 5.77
N GLY A 32 27.67 -23.50 6.94
CA GLY A 32 27.20 -24.24 8.11
C GLY A 32 28.33 -24.95 8.91
N THR A 33 29.59 -24.63 8.60
CA THR A 33 30.77 -25.15 9.32
C THR A 33 31.71 -23.99 9.69
N ASP A 34 32.71 -24.27 10.55
CA ASP A 34 33.79 -23.35 10.90
C ASP A 34 34.99 -23.47 9.94
N ILE A 35 34.88 -24.26 8.87
CA ILE A 35 35.96 -24.45 7.89
C ILE A 35 35.95 -23.26 6.93
N GLY A 36 37.01 -22.47 6.97
CA GLY A 36 37.19 -21.30 6.11
C GLY A 36 38.64 -20.95 5.87
N THR A 37 38.89 -20.22 4.80
CA THR A 37 40.22 -19.69 4.41
C THR A 37 40.04 -18.28 3.84
N SER A 38 41.15 -17.58 3.66
CA SER A 38 41.19 -16.29 2.95
C SER A 38 42.13 -16.34 1.76
N THR A 39 41.86 -15.55 0.75
CA THR A 39 42.69 -15.44 -0.45
C THR A 39 44.03 -14.75 -0.16
N ASP A 40 45.08 -15.16 -0.86
CA ASP A 40 46.38 -14.51 -0.87
C ASP A 40 46.41 -13.20 -1.71
N PHE A 41 47.60 -12.58 -1.88
CA PHE A 41 47.76 -11.34 -2.64
C PHE A 41 47.40 -11.44 -4.12
N ASP A 42 47.47 -12.64 -4.68
CA ASP A 42 47.13 -12.95 -6.08
C ASP A 42 45.68 -13.46 -6.21
N GLY A 43 44.90 -13.44 -5.09
CA GLY A 43 43.51 -13.89 -5.04
C GLY A 43 43.36 -15.41 -4.97
N ASN A 44 44.43 -16.19 -4.79
CA ASN A 44 44.35 -17.66 -4.72
C ASN A 44 43.89 -18.10 -3.34
N TYR A 45 43.14 -19.22 -3.30
CA TYR A 45 42.71 -19.87 -2.08
C TYR A 45 42.86 -21.38 -2.18
N THR A 46 42.93 -22.04 -1.04
CA THR A 46 42.88 -23.49 -0.90
C THR A 46 42.03 -23.81 0.33
N ILE A 47 41.03 -24.69 0.16
CA ILE A 47 40.14 -25.12 1.23
C ILE A 47 39.82 -26.59 1.12
N GLU A 48 39.63 -27.25 2.27
CA GLU A 48 39.18 -28.65 2.33
C GLU A 48 37.65 -28.69 2.31
N ALA A 49 37.08 -29.36 1.33
CA ALA A 49 35.64 -29.50 1.18
C ALA A 49 35.28 -30.83 0.54
N SER A 50 34.10 -31.34 0.78
CA SER A 50 33.60 -32.59 0.20
C SER A 50 32.67 -32.28 -0.99
N SER A 51 32.58 -33.25 -1.92
CA SER A 51 31.58 -33.13 -2.99
C SER A 51 30.17 -33.01 -2.40
N GLY A 52 29.45 -31.98 -2.78
CA GLY A 52 28.13 -31.60 -2.23
C GLY A 52 28.16 -30.47 -1.20
N ASP A 53 29.33 -30.11 -0.67
CA ASP A 53 29.46 -28.96 0.21
C ASP A 53 29.21 -27.65 -0.56
N VAL A 54 28.78 -26.63 0.17
CA VAL A 54 28.48 -25.32 -0.39
C VAL A 54 29.52 -24.33 0.08
N LEU A 55 30.29 -23.75 -0.85
CA LEU A 55 31.27 -22.71 -0.56
C LEU A 55 30.61 -21.32 -0.70
N VAL A 56 30.82 -20.48 0.31
CA VAL A 56 30.41 -19.08 0.34
C VAL A 56 31.64 -18.21 0.17
N PHE A 57 31.69 -17.44 -0.91
CA PHE A 57 32.74 -16.46 -1.20
C PHE A 57 32.25 -15.08 -0.82
N SER A 58 32.96 -14.37 0.04
CA SER A 58 32.60 -13.03 0.48
C SER A 58 33.80 -12.10 0.59
N PHE A 59 33.62 -10.83 0.24
CA PHE A 59 34.60 -9.77 0.42
C PHE A 59 33.88 -8.44 0.70
N VAL A 60 34.49 -7.58 1.50
CA VAL A 60 33.88 -6.30 1.87
C VAL A 60 33.66 -5.43 0.63
N GLY A 61 32.39 -5.06 0.38
CA GLY A 61 31.99 -4.26 -0.79
C GLY A 61 31.68 -5.09 -2.04
N PHE A 62 31.60 -6.42 -1.93
CA PHE A 62 31.26 -7.32 -3.03
C PHE A 62 30.10 -8.24 -2.67
N ALA A 63 29.25 -8.54 -3.67
CA ALA A 63 28.14 -9.47 -3.50
C ALA A 63 28.68 -10.88 -3.23
N SER A 64 28.21 -11.51 -2.15
CA SER A 64 28.60 -12.87 -1.80
C SER A 64 28.11 -13.86 -2.87
N GLN A 65 28.97 -14.78 -3.28
CA GLN A 65 28.64 -15.83 -4.23
C GLN A 65 28.66 -17.19 -3.56
N ILE A 66 27.70 -18.04 -3.92
CA ILE A 66 27.52 -19.37 -3.32
C ILE A 66 27.70 -20.40 -4.45
N ILE A 67 28.62 -21.37 -4.25
CA ILE A 67 28.93 -22.42 -5.24
C ILE A 67 28.96 -23.79 -4.56
N THR A 68 28.26 -24.75 -5.13
CA THR A 68 28.29 -26.14 -4.66
C THR A 68 29.50 -26.84 -5.24
N VAL A 69 30.28 -27.49 -4.38
CA VAL A 69 31.46 -28.28 -4.75
C VAL A 69 31.01 -29.55 -5.47
N GLY A 70 31.46 -29.69 -6.71
CA GLY A 70 31.28 -30.91 -7.52
C GLY A 70 32.45 -31.83 -7.43
N ASN A 71 32.78 -32.50 -8.54
CA ASN A 71 33.95 -33.38 -8.66
C ASN A 71 35.20 -32.65 -9.19
N GLN A 72 35.16 -31.30 -9.23
CA GLN A 72 36.25 -30.47 -9.74
C GLN A 72 37.11 -29.96 -8.57
N ASP A 73 38.43 -30.03 -8.72
CA ASP A 73 39.41 -29.60 -7.71
C ASP A 73 39.74 -28.12 -7.82
N GLN A 74 39.27 -27.42 -8.89
CA GLN A 74 39.51 -26.01 -9.15
C GLN A 74 38.23 -25.26 -9.37
N ILE A 75 37.99 -24.23 -8.56
CA ILE A 75 36.82 -23.33 -8.65
C ILE A 75 37.29 -21.89 -8.66
N ASN A 76 37.20 -21.22 -9.81
CA ASN A 76 37.52 -19.80 -9.96
C ASN A 76 36.22 -18.98 -9.88
N VAL A 77 36.25 -17.87 -9.12
CA VAL A 77 35.10 -17.05 -8.80
C VAL A 77 35.38 -15.61 -9.15
N SER A 78 34.43 -14.98 -9.84
CA SER A 78 34.45 -13.53 -10.08
C SER A 78 33.37 -12.89 -9.22
N LEU A 79 33.76 -12.15 -8.17
CA LEU A 79 32.83 -11.38 -7.37
C LEU A 79 32.52 -10.06 -8.08
N ALA A 80 31.23 -9.80 -8.27
CA ALA A 80 30.78 -8.47 -8.64
C ALA A 80 30.81 -7.56 -7.42
N LEU A 81 31.16 -6.28 -7.62
CA LEU A 81 30.94 -5.29 -6.57
C LEU A 81 29.52 -5.51 -6.02
N ASP A 82 29.43 -5.61 -4.70
CA ASP A 82 28.13 -5.47 -4.07
C ASP A 82 27.66 -4.06 -4.41
N SER A 83 27.00 -3.96 -5.57
CA SER A 83 26.05 -2.90 -5.73
C SER A 83 24.96 -3.25 -4.71
N GLU A 84 25.16 -2.94 -3.41
CA GLU A 84 24.05 -2.46 -2.62
C GLU A 84 23.22 -1.70 -3.62
N LEU A 85 22.03 -2.17 -3.90
CA LEU A 85 21.08 -1.50 -4.76
C LEU A 85 21.22 -0.03 -4.41
N GLU A 86 22.00 0.71 -5.23
CA GLU A 86 22.19 2.15 -4.98
C GLU A 86 20.78 2.64 -4.99
N GLU A 87 20.29 2.95 -3.80
CA GLU A 87 18.90 3.35 -3.59
C GLU A 87 18.66 4.55 -4.49
N VAL A 88 18.06 4.25 -5.63
CA VAL A 88 17.80 5.24 -6.66
C VAL A 88 16.50 5.90 -6.28
N VAL A 89 16.57 7.13 -5.85
CA VAL A 89 15.39 7.95 -5.57
C VAL A 89 14.90 8.55 -6.88
N VAL A 90 13.67 8.24 -7.25
CA VAL A 90 13.01 8.88 -8.39
C VAL A 90 12.76 10.35 -8.05
N THR A 91 13.41 11.24 -8.78
CA THR A 91 13.22 12.69 -8.67
C THR A 91 12.62 13.20 -9.98
N GLY A 92 11.37 13.62 -9.95
CA GLY A 92 10.68 14.36 -11.02
C GLY A 92 10.81 13.80 -12.44
N TYR A 93 11.84 14.16 -13.16
CA TYR A 93 12.13 13.74 -14.53
C TYR A 93 13.34 12.82 -14.67
N GLY A 94 13.84 12.27 -13.56
CA GLY A 94 15.00 11.39 -13.56
C GLY A 94 15.13 10.62 -12.25
N SER A 95 16.09 9.74 -12.20
CA SER A 95 16.51 9.03 -11.00
C SER A 95 17.87 9.54 -10.56
N GLN A 96 18.03 9.84 -9.27
CA GLN A 96 19.31 10.20 -8.65
C GLN A 96 19.66 9.20 -7.56
N ARG A 97 20.95 9.00 -7.33
CA ARG A 97 21.41 8.14 -6.24
C ARG A 97 21.01 8.77 -4.90
N SER A 98 20.49 7.96 -3.98
CA SER A 98 20.05 8.44 -2.66
C SER A 98 21.14 9.26 -1.93
N LYS A 99 22.41 8.89 -2.11
CA LYS A 99 23.58 9.60 -1.56
C LYS A 99 23.82 10.98 -2.21
N GLU A 100 23.31 11.23 -3.40
CA GLU A 100 23.46 12.51 -4.14
C GLU A 100 22.30 13.47 -3.85
N VAL A 101 21.21 12.95 -3.28
CA VAL A 101 20.03 13.75 -2.93
C VAL A 101 20.28 14.43 -1.58
N THR A 102 20.73 15.68 -1.63
CA THR A 102 20.91 16.53 -0.42
C THR A 102 19.58 16.97 0.21
N ALA A 103 18.47 16.62 -0.40
CA ALA A 103 17.13 16.99 0.01
C ALA A 103 16.52 15.94 0.97
N ALA A 104 15.63 16.37 1.88
CA ALA A 104 14.93 15.47 2.80
C ALA A 104 13.86 14.65 2.06
N VAL A 105 14.29 13.58 1.42
CA VAL A 105 13.44 12.57 0.80
C VAL A 105 13.30 11.39 1.76
N VAL A 106 12.08 10.89 1.94
CA VAL A 106 11.83 9.66 2.69
C VAL A 106 11.18 8.66 1.76
N LYS A 107 11.84 7.53 1.59
CA LYS A 107 11.34 6.38 0.84
C LYS A 107 10.60 5.44 1.79
N VAL A 108 9.48 4.90 1.33
CA VAL A 108 8.71 3.85 2.01
C VAL A 108 8.46 2.76 0.98
N ASP A 109 9.03 1.60 1.20
CA ASP A 109 8.90 0.43 0.33
C ASP A 109 7.64 -0.38 0.64
N ALA A 110 7.22 -1.22 -0.31
CA ALA A 110 6.02 -2.04 -0.16
C ALA A 110 6.05 -2.96 1.07
N GLU A 111 7.24 -3.36 1.53
CA GLU A 111 7.44 -4.20 2.71
C GLU A 111 7.11 -3.46 4.01
N ASP A 112 7.32 -2.15 4.03
CA ASP A 112 7.09 -1.27 5.17
C ASP A 112 5.65 -0.74 5.23
N PHE A 113 4.84 -0.98 4.22
CA PHE A 113 3.47 -0.49 4.19
C PHE A 113 2.61 -1.06 5.31
N ASN A 114 1.68 -0.26 5.80
CA ASN A 114 0.68 -0.73 6.73
C ASN A 114 -0.12 -1.88 6.11
N LYS A 115 -0.32 -2.95 6.88
CA LYS A 115 -1.03 -4.15 6.45
C LYS A 115 -2.49 -4.09 6.90
N GLY A 116 -3.39 -4.73 6.16
CA GLY A 116 -4.82 -4.80 6.47
C GLY A 116 -5.69 -4.49 5.26
N ALA A 117 -7.00 -4.36 5.49
CA ALA A 117 -7.97 -3.95 4.47
C ALA A 117 -7.88 -2.42 4.26
N ILE A 118 -6.83 -1.98 3.57
CA ILE A 118 -6.58 -0.56 3.30
C ILE A 118 -7.38 -0.12 2.09
N SER A 119 -8.25 0.84 2.27
CA SER A 119 -9.12 1.36 1.21
C SER A 119 -8.52 2.54 0.45
N ASP A 120 -7.58 3.27 1.03
CA ASP A 120 -6.91 4.44 0.41
C ASP A 120 -5.39 4.28 0.51
N ALA A 121 -4.68 4.46 -0.62
CA ALA A 121 -3.22 4.35 -0.67
C ALA A 121 -2.49 5.32 0.28
N ALA A 122 -3.12 6.44 0.65
CA ALA A 122 -2.57 7.36 1.64
C ALA A 122 -2.37 6.71 3.02
N GLN A 123 -3.21 5.75 3.40
CA GLN A 123 -3.11 5.04 4.68
C GLN A 123 -1.85 4.17 4.80
N LEU A 124 -1.24 3.79 3.66
CA LEU A 124 0.03 3.07 3.63
C LEU A 124 1.15 3.86 4.31
N LEU A 125 1.06 5.21 4.25
CA LEU A 125 2.06 6.13 4.79
C LEU A 125 1.81 6.54 6.24
N GLN A 126 0.67 6.18 6.83
CA GLN A 126 0.31 6.62 8.16
C GLN A 126 1.31 6.12 9.21
N GLY A 127 1.97 7.06 9.91
CA GLY A 127 2.98 6.76 10.92
C GLY A 127 4.36 6.35 10.36
N LYS A 128 4.55 6.31 9.04
CA LYS A 128 5.81 5.88 8.40
C LYS A 128 6.76 7.04 8.10
N VAL A 129 6.23 8.23 7.91
CA VAL A 129 7.02 9.40 7.47
C VAL A 129 6.93 10.50 8.52
N ALA A 130 8.06 10.87 9.10
CA ALA A 130 8.12 11.96 10.09
C ALA A 130 7.69 13.29 9.46
N GLY A 131 6.73 13.97 10.10
CA GLY A 131 6.13 15.22 9.64
C GLY A 131 5.02 15.07 8.60
N LEU A 132 4.68 13.83 8.21
CA LEU A 132 3.50 13.53 7.40
C LEU A 132 2.35 13.12 8.32
N GLN A 133 1.23 13.80 8.19
CA GLN A 133 0.00 13.48 8.89
C GLN A 133 -1.03 12.99 7.87
N VAL A 134 -1.61 11.83 8.12
CA VAL A 134 -2.68 11.24 7.31
C VAL A 134 -3.89 11.09 8.20
N TYR A 135 -4.94 11.83 7.87
CA TYR A 135 -6.22 11.77 8.58
C TYR A 135 -7.24 11.08 7.69
N ASN A 136 -7.77 9.99 8.18
CA ASN A 136 -8.90 9.32 7.55
C ASN A 136 -10.19 9.70 8.31
N ARG A 137 -11.23 10.07 7.59
CA ARG A 137 -12.57 10.23 8.16
C ARG A 137 -13.14 8.83 8.33
N GLY A 138 -13.21 8.36 9.57
CA GLY A 138 -13.77 7.04 9.86
C GLY A 138 -15.23 6.92 9.43
N GLY A 139 -15.62 5.71 9.00
CA GLY A 139 -17.01 5.38 8.67
C GLY A 139 -17.45 5.65 7.24
N ASP A 140 -16.84 6.60 6.53
CA ASP A 140 -17.11 6.87 5.12
C ASP A 140 -15.96 6.37 4.23
N PRO A 141 -16.17 5.30 3.45
CA PRO A 141 -15.15 4.74 2.57
C PRO A 141 -14.87 5.61 1.34
N ASN A 142 -15.74 6.58 1.05
CA ASN A 142 -15.60 7.48 -0.10
C ASN A 142 -14.79 8.73 0.23
N ALA A 143 -14.66 9.07 1.51
CA ALA A 143 -13.87 10.22 1.93
C ALA A 143 -12.39 9.97 1.64
N ALA A 144 -11.79 10.83 0.81
CA ALA A 144 -10.36 10.82 0.60
C ALA A 144 -9.63 11.15 1.92
N ALA A 145 -8.53 10.43 2.17
CA ALA A 145 -7.67 10.75 3.29
C ALA A 145 -7.09 12.17 3.15
N VAL A 146 -7.12 12.92 4.22
CA VAL A 146 -6.52 14.25 4.26
C VAL A 146 -5.05 14.11 4.62
N ILE A 147 -4.18 14.54 3.72
CA ILE A 147 -2.73 14.46 3.90
C ILE A 147 -2.20 15.86 4.17
N ARG A 148 -1.35 15.99 5.20
CA ARG A 148 -0.63 17.22 5.54
C ARG A 148 0.84 16.92 5.75
N LEU A 149 1.70 17.72 5.17
CA LEU A 149 3.15 17.62 5.34
C LEU A 149 3.68 18.87 6.04
N ARG A 150 4.32 18.68 7.22
CA ARG A 150 4.87 19.76 8.06
C ARG A 150 3.82 20.82 8.50
N GLY A 151 2.54 20.45 8.50
CA GLY A 151 1.47 21.34 8.94
C GLY A 151 0.87 22.21 7.83
N ILE A 152 0.20 23.29 8.22
CA ILE A 152 -0.46 24.24 7.30
C ILE A 152 0.55 25.32 6.93
N SER A 153 0.97 25.32 5.66
CA SER A 153 1.98 26.27 5.15
C SER A 153 1.37 27.53 4.53
N THR A 154 0.06 27.55 4.28
CA THR A 154 -0.59 28.67 3.61
C THR A 154 -2.05 28.83 4.06
N VAL A 155 -2.58 30.03 3.94
CA VAL A 155 -3.98 30.37 4.20
C VAL A 155 -4.68 30.60 2.86
N GLY A 156 -5.77 29.87 2.60
CA GLY A 156 -6.60 30.06 1.41
C GLY A 156 -6.11 29.37 0.13
N ALA A 157 -5.01 28.58 0.18
CA ALA A 157 -4.54 27.76 -0.92
C ALA A 157 -4.58 26.26 -0.56
N ASN A 158 -4.38 25.39 -1.57
CA ASN A 158 -4.30 23.96 -1.35
C ASN A 158 -3.05 23.63 -0.50
N VAL A 159 -3.29 23.08 0.68
CA VAL A 159 -2.25 22.67 1.64
C VAL A 159 -1.92 21.17 1.58
N SER A 160 -2.51 20.44 0.64
CA SER A 160 -2.20 19.02 0.42
C SER A 160 -0.94 18.88 -0.44
N PRO A 161 -0.09 17.90 -0.17
CA PRO A 161 1.04 17.59 -1.03
C PRO A 161 0.59 17.26 -2.45
N LEU A 162 1.43 17.59 -3.43
CA LEU A 162 1.21 17.20 -4.81
C LEU A 162 1.46 15.70 -4.95
N VAL A 163 0.53 14.98 -5.57
CA VAL A 163 0.69 13.55 -5.87
C VAL A 163 1.13 13.39 -7.31
N VAL A 164 2.16 12.55 -7.51
CA VAL A 164 2.66 12.15 -8.83
C VAL A 164 2.72 10.63 -8.87
N ILE A 165 2.06 10.01 -9.83
CA ILE A 165 1.99 8.56 -9.98
C ILE A 165 2.60 8.18 -11.32
N ASP A 166 3.70 7.42 -11.32
CA ASP A 166 4.46 7.02 -12.52
C ASP A 166 4.76 8.21 -13.46
N GLY A 167 5.04 9.38 -12.89
CA GLY A 167 5.30 10.63 -13.63
C GLY A 167 4.05 11.45 -13.99
N VAL A 168 2.84 10.95 -13.74
CA VAL A 168 1.59 11.70 -13.98
C VAL A 168 1.32 12.64 -12.82
N ILE A 169 1.40 13.94 -13.09
CA ILE A 169 1.30 15.00 -12.08
C ILE A 169 -0.14 15.32 -11.74
N GLY A 170 -0.47 15.36 -10.44
CA GLY A 170 -1.81 15.72 -9.95
C GLY A 170 -2.81 14.55 -10.00
N ALA A 171 -2.32 13.34 -10.10
CA ALA A 171 -3.15 12.14 -10.01
C ALA A 171 -3.71 11.96 -8.59
N SER A 172 -4.85 11.27 -8.46
CA SER A 172 -5.44 10.93 -7.17
C SER A 172 -4.90 9.60 -6.65
N LEU A 173 -4.54 9.53 -5.36
CA LEU A 173 -4.18 8.28 -4.69
C LEU A 173 -5.32 7.26 -4.67
N GLN A 174 -6.58 7.72 -4.75
CA GLN A 174 -7.75 6.84 -4.83
C GLN A 174 -7.81 6.03 -6.14
N ASN A 175 -7.10 6.48 -7.20
CA ASN A 175 -7.09 5.82 -8.50
C ASN A 175 -6.04 4.71 -8.60
N VAL A 176 -5.21 4.52 -7.56
CA VAL A 176 -4.19 3.46 -7.52
C VAL A 176 -4.55 2.44 -6.46
N ASP A 177 -4.52 1.17 -6.84
CA ASP A 177 -4.65 0.10 -5.88
C ASP A 177 -3.38 -0.02 -5.03
N PRO A 178 -3.47 -0.05 -3.68
CA PRO A 178 -2.33 -0.27 -2.81
C PRO A 178 -1.47 -1.48 -3.17
N ALA A 179 -2.08 -2.55 -3.69
CA ALA A 179 -1.35 -3.76 -4.08
C ALA A 179 -0.43 -3.56 -5.30
N ASP A 180 -0.70 -2.52 -6.11
CA ASP A 180 0.11 -2.18 -7.28
C ASP A 180 1.27 -1.23 -6.99
N ILE A 181 1.37 -0.70 -5.78
CA ILE A 181 2.43 0.24 -5.39
C ILE A 181 3.70 -0.54 -5.04
N GLU A 182 4.84 -0.14 -5.61
CA GLU A 182 6.17 -0.66 -5.29
C GLU A 182 6.82 0.16 -4.19
N GLU A 183 6.81 1.49 -4.34
CA GLU A 183 7.39 2.43 -3.38
C GLU A 183 6.66 3.78 -3.40
N ILE A 184 6.77 4.50 -2.30
CA ILE A 184 6.30 5.88 -2.18
C ILE A 184 7.44 6.73 -1.65
N ASN A 185 7.82 7.75 -2.42
CA ASN A 185 8.84 8.72 -2.05
C ASN A 185 8.17 10.04 -1.64
N VAL A 186 8.49 10.53 -0.44
CA VAL A 186 7.93 11.78 0.09
C VAL A 186 9.01 12.87 0.08
N LEU A 187 8.85 13.85 -0.82
CA LEU A 187 9.73 15.02 -0.92
C LEU A 187 9.23 16.09 0.05
N LYS A 188 9.97 16.27 1.14
CA LYS A 188 9.55 17.17 2.23
C LYS A 188 10.07 18.59 2.08
N ASP A 189 11.15 18.80 1.35
CA ASP A 189 11.82 20.09 1.22
C ASP A 189 11.45 20.81 -0.08
N GLY A 190 11.45 22.13 -0.02
CA GLY A 190 11.19 22.98 -1.17
C GLY A 190 12.19 22.76 -2.32
N SER A 191 13.46 22.43 -2.01
CA SER A 191 14.47 22.11 -3.01
C SER A 191 14.15 20.83 -3.79
N ALA A 192 13.70 19.78 -3.10
CA ALA A 192 13.30 18.54 -3.73
C ALA A 192 11.99 18.69 -4.55
N SER A 193 11.08 19.54 -4.08
CA SER A 193 9.81 19.80 -4.75
C SER A 193 9.86 20.90 -5.81
N ALA A 194 10.97 21.65 -5.92
CA ALA A 194 11.13 22.77 -6.86
C ALA A 194 10.92 22.36 -8.33
N ILE A 195 11.25 21.12 -8.68
CA ILE A 195 11.03 20.54 -10.03
C ILE A 195 9.54 20.61 -10.43
N TYR A 196 8.63 20.56 -9.46
CA TYR A 196 7.19 20.60 -9.67
C TYR A 196 6.59 22.01 -9.60
N GLY A 197 7.45 23.02 -9.44
CA GLY A 197 7.07 24.42 -9.36
C GLY A 197 6.20 24.73 -8.13
N SER A 198 5.36 25.75 -8.22
CA SER A 198 4.50 26.22 -7.12
C SER A 198 3.54 25.15 -6.60
N ARG A 199 3.16 24.18 -7.42
CA ARG A 199 2.29 23.07 -6.99
C ARG A 199 2.96 22.14 -5.97
N GLY A 200 4.31 22.09 -5.96
CA GLY A 200 5.08 21.30 -5.01
C GLY A 200 5.36 22.01 -3.68
N SER A 201 4.87 23.24 -3.46
CA SER A 201 5.17 24.05 -2.27
C SER A 201 4.76 23.39 -0.95
N SER A 202 3.72 22.57 -0.93
CA SER A 202 3.26 21.80 0.23
C SER A 202 3.90 20.39 0.31
N GLY A 203 4.96 20.15 -0.47
CA GLY A 203 5.63 18.86 -0.62
C GLY A 203 5.06 18.03 -1.78
N VAL A 204 5.76 16.94 -2.10
CA VAL A 204 5.38 16.05 -3.20
C VAL A 204 5.41 14.60 -2.72
N ILE A 205 4.40 13.83 -3.12
CA ILE A 205 4.32 12.39 -2.90
C ILE A 205 4.48 11.72 -4.27
N LEU A 206 5.59 11.03 -4.47
CA LEU A 206 5.87 10.26 -5.67
C LEU A 206 5.50 8.80 -5.43
N VAL A 207 4.63 8.28 -6.26
CA VAL A 207 4.21 6.88 -6.22
C VAL A 207 4.77 6.17 -7.44
N THR A 208 5.56 5.14 -7.19
CA THR A 208 6.06 4.24 -8.21
C THR A 208 5.27 2.94 -8.15
N THR A 209 4.73 2.50 -9.27
CA THR A 209 3.98 1.24 -9.32
C THR A 209 4.87 0.08 -9.76
N LYS A 210 4.47 -1.12 -9.33
CA LYS A 210 5.17 -2.36 -9.66
C LYS A 210 5.26 -2.57 -11.16
N THR A 211 6.44 -2.92 -11.63
CA THR A 211 6.75 -3.22 -13.03
C THR A 211 7.07 -4.70 -13.24
N GLY A 212 7.17 -5.12 -14.49
CA GLY A 212 7.65 -6.46 -14.85
C GLY A 212 9.15 -6.58 -14.57
N LYS A 213 9.57 -7.75 -14.08
CA LYS A 213 10.98 -8.12 -13.91
C LYS A 213 11.33 -9.21 -14.90
N GLU A 214 12.60 -9.32 -15.27
CA GLU A 214 13.11 -10.45 -16.05
C GLU A 214 12.88 -11.77 -15.32
N GLY A 215 12.59 -12.82 -16.06
CA GLY A 215 12.37 -14.15 -15.52
C GLY A 215 11.10 -14.80 -16.03
N LYS A 216 10.85 -16.01 -15.56
CA LYS A 216 9.65 -16.78 -15.90
C LYS A 216 8.40 -16.03 -15.47
N MET A 217 7.32 -16.22 -16.21
CA MET A 217 6.02 -15.65 -15.85
C MET A 217 5.59 -16.14 -14.46
N THR A 218 5.27 -15.18 -13.61
CA THR A 218 4.69 -15.40 -12.28
C THR A 218 3.27 -14.89 -12.26
N LEU A 219 2.36 -15.70 -11.68
CA LEU A 219 0.96 -15.32 -11.45
C LEU A 219 0.76 -15.19 -9.95
N ASN A 220 0.27 -14.01 -9.52
CA ASN A 220 -0.03 -13.74 -8.14
C ASN A 220 -1.51 -13.43 -7.98
N TYR A 221 -2.14 -14.02 -6.96
CA TYR A 221 -3.48 -13.69 -6.54
C TYR A 221 -3.48 -13.41 -5.04
N SER A 222 -4.17 -12.35 -4.64
CA SER A 222 -4.47 -12.06 -3.24
C SER A 222 -5.92 -11.68 -3.07
N GLY A 223 -6.55 -12.25 -2.02
CA GLY A 223 -7.93 -11.96 -1.64
C GLY A 223 -7.97 -11.52 -0.19
N GLN A 224 -8.80 -10.51 0.11
CA GLN A 224 -9.03 -10.05 1.47
C GLN A 224 -10.53 -9.91 1.72
N LEU A 225 -10.95 -10.33 2.92
CA LEU A 225 -12.29 -10.10 3.46
C LEU A 225 -12.13 -9.40 4.79
N GLY A 226 -12.77 -8.25 4.94
CA GLY A 226 -12.79 -7.47 6.17
C GLY A 226 -14.22 -7.21 6.63
N VAL A 227 -14.41 -7.11 7.94
CA VAL A 227 -15.65 -6.65 8.56
C VAL A 227 -15.30 -5.49 9.48
N SER A 228 -16.01 -4.38 9.32
CA SER A 228 -15.85 -3.19 10.15
C SER A 228 -17.18 -2.86 10.82
N SER A 229 -17.17 -2.57 12.11
CA SER A 229 -18.35 -2.17 12.86
C SER A 229 -18.13 -0.81 13.53
N ALA A 230 -19.23 -0.15 13.89
CA ALA A 230 -19.16 1.09 14.66
C ALA A 230 -18.57 0.81 16.06
N PHE A 231 -17.58 1.61 16.45
CA PHE A 231 -16.92 1.50 17.74
C PHE A 231 -17.03 2.84 18.49
N ASN A 232 -17.28 2.79 19.78
CA ASN A 232 -17.46 3.98 20.64
C ASN A 232 -18.53 4.96 20.11
N THR A 233 -19.73 4.44 19.88
CA THR A 233 -20.88 5.29 19.55
C THR A 233 -21.24 6.19 20.74
N ILE A 234 -21.74 7.40 20.42
CA ILE A 234 -22.27 8.31 21.46
C ILE A 234 -23.49 7.64 22.09
N GLN A 235 -23.50 7.54 23.41
CA GLN A 235 -24.67 7.07 24.13
C GLN A 235 -25.75 8.15 24.09
N THR A 236 -26.92 7.79 23.57
CA THR A 236 -28.12 8.62 23.54
C THR A 236 -29.08 8.14 24.61
N MET A 237 -30.05 8.98 24.99
CA MET A 237 -31.13 8.58 25.89
C MET A 237 -31.92 7.43 25.27
N GLU A 238 -32.20 6.41 26.06
CA GLU A 238 -33.15 5.39 25.68
C GLU A 238 -34.58 5.94 25.70
N ALA A 239 -35.53 5.28 25.01
CA ALA A 239 -36.91 5.75 24.92
C ALA A 239 -37.56 5.96 26.30
N ALA A 240 -37.34 5.04 27.25
CA ALA A 240 -37.88 5.18 28.61
C ALA A 240 -37.31 6.37 29.37
N GLU A 241 -35.99 6.63 29.27
CA GLU A 241 -35.33 7.79 29.89
C GLU A 241 -35.82 9.10 29.29
N PHE A 242 -35.99 9.14 27.95
CA PHE A 242 -36.51 10.29 27.25
C PHE A 242 -37.91 10.67 27.69
N VAL A 243 -38.82 9.68 27.83
CA VAL A 243 -40.19 9.91 28.34
C VAL A 243 -40.16 10.33 29.79
N ALA A 244 -39.32 9.72 30.64
CA ALA A 244 -39.17 10.11 32.03
C ALA A 244 -38.63 11.54 32.18
N ALA A 245 -37.84 12.02 31.24
CA ALA A 245 -37.36 13.40 31.19
C ALA A 245 -38.41 14.41 30.66
N GLY A 246 -39.63 13.96 30.34
CA GLY A 246 -40.71 14.80 29.84
C GLY A 246 -40.80 14.89 28.32
N GLY A 247 -40.09 14.03 27.60
CA GLY A 247 -40.19 13.93 26.16
C GLY A 247 -41.52 13.33 25.71
N THR A 248 -41.95 13.65 24.49
CA THR A 248 -43.19 13.11 23.88
C THR A 248 -43.02 11.66 23.53
N ASP A 249 -43.88 10.80 24.08
CA ASP A 249 -43.95 9.40 23.69
C ASP A 249 -44.73 9.21 22.36
N LEU A 250 -44.07 8.64 21.35
CA LEU A 250 -44.64 8.32 20.03
C LEU A 250 -44.94 6.82 19.87
N GLY A 251 -44.77 6.03 20.93
CA GLY A 251 -45.19 4.65 21.03
C GLY A 251 -44.22 3.61 20.44
N SER A 252 -43.00 4.01 20.06
CA SER A 252 -41.97 3.11 19.56
C SER A 252 -40.72 3.12 20.45
N VAL A 253 -39.81 2.20 20.20
CA VAL A 253 -38.47 2.18 20.82
C VAL A 253 -37.46 1.99 19.68
N THR A 254 -36.73 3.03 19.34
CA THR A 254 -35.82 3.05 18.22
C THR A 254 -34.41 3.45 18.67
N ASN A 255 -33.44 2.58 18.44
CA ASN A 255 -32.03 2.95 18.51
C ASN A 255 -31.62 3.52 17.14
N TRP A 256 -31.63 4.85 17.03
CA TRP A 256 -31.35 5.52 15.79
C TRP A 256 -29.92 5.32 15.29
N THR A 257 -28.94 5.21 16.21
CA THR A 257 -27.56 4.93 15.83
C THR A 257 -27.45 3.57 15.13
N ASP A 258 -28.08 2.53 15.67
CA ASP A 258 -28.11 1.21 15.06
C ASP A 258 -28.89 1.20 13.74
N ALA A 259 -29.94 2.02 13.64
CA ALA A 259 -30.76 2.11 12.45
C ALA A 259 -30.03 2.73 11.23
N VAL A 260 -29.07 3.60 11.48
CA VAL A 260 -28.27 4.26 10.40
C VAL A 260 -26.88 3.64 10.20
N THR A 261 -26.49 2.67 11.03
CA THR A 261 -25.22 1.97 10.91
C THR A 261 -25.39 0.50 10.54
N ARG A 262 -24.34 -0.11 10.06
CA ARG A 262 -24.27 -1.54 9.73
C ARG A 262 -22.88 -2.09 9.99
N ASP A 263 -22.77 -3.40 10.11
CA ASP A 263 -21.52 -4.09 9.91
C ASP A 263 -21.13 -4.04 8.44
N ALA A 264 -20.02 -3.35 8.16
CA ALA A 264 -19.56 -3.05 6.82
C ALA A 264 -18.62 -4.14 6.32
N ILE A 265 -18.87 -4.67 5.15
CA ILE A 265 -18.05 -5.71 4.53
C ILE A 265 -17.13 -5.09 3.48
N THR A 266 -15.87 -5.47 3.54
CA THR A 266 -14.85 -5.12 2.54
C THR A 266 -14.37 -6.39 1.84
N ARG A 267 -14.43 -6.42 0.50
CA ARG A 267 -13.90 -7.49 -0.35
C ARG A 267 -12.89 -6.91 -1.30
N ILE A 268 -11.68 -7.48 -1.32
CA ILE A 268 -10.60 -7.04 -2.21
C ILE A 268 -10.05 -8.28 -2.91
N HIS A 269 -9.94 -8.22 -4.24
CA HIS A 269 -9.36 -9.26 -5.07
C HIS A 269 -8.33 -8.65 -6.01
N ASN A 270 -7.10 -9.10 -5.92
CA ASN A 270 -6.00 -8.64 -6.77
C ASN A 270 -5.41 -9.83 -7.51
N ILE A 271 -5.29 -9.72 -8.82
CA ILE A 271 -4.62 -10.68 -9.67
C ILE A 271 -3.56 -9.96 -10.49
N SER A 272 -2.37 -10.53 -10.61
CA SER A 272 -1.34 -9.98 -11.48
C SER A 272 -0.49 -11.06 -12.11
N ALA A 273 -0.10 -10.85 -13.36
CA ALA A 273 0.86 -11.65 -14.08
C ALA A 273 2.05 -10.77 -14.47
N SER A 274 3.26 -11.22 -14.20
CA SER A 274 4.48 -10.51 -14.55
C SER A 274 5.55 -11.48 -15.02
N GLY A 275 6.42 -11.00 -15.91
CA GLY A 275 7.53 -11.79 -16.43
C GLY A 275 8.34 -10.97 -17.44
N GLY A 276 9.36 -11.62 -18.00
CA GLY A 276 10.20 -11.00 -19.01
C GLY A 276 11.22 -11.97 -19.56
N SER A 277 11.70 -11.69 -20.76
CA SER A 277 12.74 -12.46 -21.42
C SER A 277 13.65 -11.52 -22.21
N GLY A 278 14.96 -11.60 -21.99
CA GLY A 278 15.93 -10.70 -22.60
C GLY A 278 15.60 -9.24 -22.29
N ASP A 279 15.47 -8.44 -23.34
CA ASP A 279 15.28 -6.98 -23.22
C ASP A 279 13.84 -6.55 -22.91
N THR A 280 12.91 -7.51 -22.74
CA THR A 280 11.49 -7.20 -22.60
C THR A 280 10.96 -7.69 -21.26
N SER A 281 10.24 -6.82 -20.54
CA SER A 281 9.52 -7.17 -19.33
C SER A 281 8.09 -6.61 -19.36
N TYR A 282 7.18 -7.31 -18.71
CA TYR A 282 5.77 -6.92 -18.65
C TYR A 282 5.14 -7.24 -17.30
N ARG A 283 4.15 -6.46 -16.91
CA ARG A 283 3.24 -6.73 -15.81
C ARG A 283 1.83 -6.31 -16.19
N ILE A 284 0.89 -7.20 -15.97
CA ILE A 284 -0.55 -6.95 -16.10
C ILE A 284 -1.16 -7.18 -14.73
N ALA A 285 -1.98 -6.25 -14.26
CA ALA A 285 -2.71 -6.38 -13.01
C ALA A 285 -4.18 -6.02 -13.20
N ALA A 286 -5.04 -6.70 -12.45
CA ALA A 286 -6.46 -6.40 -12.34
C ALA A 286 -6.86 -6.49 -10.86
N ASN A 287 -7.50 -5.43 -10.36
CA ASN A 287 -7.89 -5.31 -8.97
C ASN A 287 -9.38 -4.98 -8.89
N PHE A 288 -10.08 -5.69 -8.01
CA PHE A 288 -11.49 -5.44 -7.72
C PHE A 288 -11.66 -5.17 -6.23
N ARG A 289 -12.38 -4.11 -5.91
CA ARG A 289 -12.69 -3.70 -4.55
C ARG A 289 -14.18 -3.43 -4.42
N ASP A 290 -14.79 -4.05 -3.42
CA ASP A 290 -16.15 -3.80 -2.97
C ASP A 290 -16.06 -3.42 -1.49
N VAL A 291 -16.31 -2.16 -1.18
CA VAL A 291 -16.09 -1.59 0.15
C VAL A 291 -17.36 -0.93 0.63
N GLN A 292 -17.93 -1.49 1.69
CA GLN A 292 -19.05 -0.89 2.40
C GLN A 292 -18.54 0.00 3.53
N GLY A 293 -19.24 1.11 3.76
CA GLY A 293 -19.06 1.96 4.94
C GLY A 293 -19.97 1.52 6.08
N VAL A 294 -19.59 1.90 7.29
CA VAL A 294 -20.37 1.64 8.51
C VAL A 294 -21.71 2.39 8.47
N LEU A 295 -21.78 3.56 7.84
CA LEU A 295 -23.02 4.24 7.58
C LEU A 295 -23.79 3.52 6.43
N ILE A 296 -25.08 3.28 6.59
CA ILE A 296 -25.92 2.73 5.51
C ILE A 296 -25.85 3.64 4.29
N SER A 297 -25.99 3.06 3.08
CA SER A 297 -25.89 3.76 1.80
C SER A 297 -24.54 4.43 1.52
N SER A 298 -23.49 4.08 2.26
CA SER A 298 -22.12 4.52 1.99
C SER A 298 -21.31 3.33 1.52
N ASP A 299 -20.93 3.30 0.25
CA ASP A 299 -20.14 2.20 -0.34
C ASP A 299 -19.48 2.63 -1.64
N PHE A 300 -18.52 1.84 -2.12
CA PHE A 300 -18.02 1.93 -3.48
C PHE A 300 -17.59 0.58 -4.03
N ASN A 301 -17.73 0.46 -5.35
CA ASN A 301 -17.13 -0.59 -6.16
C ASN A 301 -16.07 0.04 -7.05
N GLN A 302 -14.88 -0.54 -7.06
CA GLN A 302 -13.78 -0.06 -7.89
C GLN A 302 -13.12 -1.21 -8.63
N PHE A 303 -12.93 -1.01 -9.92
CA PHE A 303 -12.19 -1.91 -10.78
C PHE A 303 -11.00 -1.16 -11.39
N ASN A 304 -9.80 -1.68 -11.17
CA ASN A 304 -8.57 -1.15 -11.72
C ASN A 304 -7.92 -2.19 -12.64
N THR A 305 -7.40 -1.74 -13.76
CA THR A 305 -6.47 -2.52 -14.58
C THR A 305 -5.23 -1.70 -14.85
N ARG A 306 -4.08 -2.36 -14.84
CA ARG A 306 -2.79 -1.75 -15.12
C ARG A 306 -1.97 -2.65 -16.03
N LEU A 307 -1.36 -2.04 -17.03
CA LEU A 307 -0.39 -2.67 -17.93
C LEU A 307 0.90 -1.87 -17.87
N ASN A 308 1.98 -2.54 -17.53
CA ASN A 308 3.34 -2.03 -17.67
C ASN A 308 4.09 -2.92 -18.65
N PHE A 309 4.69 -2.31 -19.66
CA PHE A 309 5.50 -2.98 -20.65
C PHE A 309 6.77 -2.17 -20.86
N THR A 310 7.91 -2.81 -20.78
CA THR A 310 9.20 -2.18 -21.05
C THR A 310 9.99 -3.08 -21.99
N THR A 311 10.57 -2.51 -23.03
CA THR A 311 11.49 -3.19 -23.91
C THR A 311 12.70 -2.31 -24.24
N ARG A 312 13.86 -2.94 -24.40
CA ARG A 312 15.08 -2.31 -24.85
C ARG A 312 15.34 -2.74 -26.29
N ALA A 313 15.87 -1.87 -27.09
CA ALA A 313 16.16 -2.10 -28.49
C ALA A 313 17.43 -1.37 -28.91
N LEU A 314 17.96 -1.68 -30.11
CA LEU A 314 19.13 -1.05 -30.69
C LEU A 314 20.39 -1.14 -29.79
N ASN A 315 20.66 -2.31 -29.21
CA ASN A 315 21.77 -2.55 -28.27
C ASN A 315 21.71 -1.56 -27.09
N ASP A 316 20.61 -1.57 -26.36
CA ASP A 316 20.31 -0.71 -25.20
C ASP A 316 20.25 0.82 -25.47
N LYS A 317 20.33 1.24 -26.72
CA LYS A 317 20.25 2.67 -27.08
C LYS A 317 18.83 3.22 -27.06
N LEU A 318 17.83 2.36 -27.13
CA LEU A 318 16.41 2.73 -27.10
C LEU A 318 15.70 1.92 -26.01
N ARG A 319 15.10 2.62 -25.03
CA ARG A 319 14.20 2.03 -24.06
C ARG A 319 12.79 2.56 -24.31
N LEU A 320 11.86 1.65 -24.61
CA LEU A 320 10.45 1.95 -24.74
C LEU A 320 9.72 1.46 -23.49
N THR A 321 9.01 2.35 -22.80
CA THR A 321 8.18 2.01 -21.66
C THR A 321 6.74 2.49 -21.92
N VAL A 322 5.79 1.58 -21.78
CA VAL A 322 4.36 1.85 -21.92
C VAL A 322 3.68 1.52 -20.59
N ASN A 323 3.11 2.53 -19.96
CA ASN A 323 2.33 2.38 -18.74
C ASN A 323 0.90 2.81 -19.03
N THR A 324 -0.05 1.89 -18.86
CA THR A 324 -1.47 2.18 -19.05
C THR A 324 -2.22 1.80 -17.78
N ALA A 325 -3.10 2.67 -17.33
CA ALA A 325 -3.97 2.41 -16.20
C ALA A 325 -5.40 2.80 -16.54
N PHE A 326 -6.34 1.96 -16.16
CA PHE A 326 -7.76 2.22 -16.26
C PHE A 326 -8.39 1.98 -14.90
N THR A 327 -9.23 2.93 -14.48
CA THR A 327 -9.96 2.85 -13.21
C THR A 327 -11.43 3.18 -13.49
N LYS A 328 -12.31 2.26 -13.07
CA LYS A 328 -13.74 2.52 -12.98
C LYS A 328 -14.15 2.45 -11.51
N ARG A 329 -14.76 3.53 -10.99
CA ARG A 329 -15.28 3.60 -9.64
C ARG A 329 -16.73 4.05 -9.67
N GLU A 330 -17.57 3.30 -8.99
CA GLU A 330 -18.97 3.62 -8.73
C GLU A 330 -19.10 3.74 -7.22
N GLN A 331 -19.69 4.83 -6.74
CA GLN A 331 -19.78 5.10 -5.31
C GLN A 331 -21.13 5.67 -4.94
N ASN A 332 -21.61 5.30 -3.75
CA ASN A 332 -22.73 5.88 -3.08
C ASN A 332 -22.22 6.64 -1.85
N ASN A 333 -22.53 7.92 -1.79
CA ASN A 333 -22.10 8.75 -0.67
C ASN A 333 -23.23 8.78 0.36
N GLY A 334 -23.04 8.12 1.49
CA GLY A 334 -23.94 8.24 2.61
C GLY A 334 -23.90 9.68 3.18
N ASP A 335 -25.04 10.17 3.59
CA ASP A 335 -25.10 11.49 4.23
C ASP A 335 -24.70 11.40 5.71
N MET A 336 -23.56 12.00 6.03
CA MET A 336 -23.01 12.03 7.40
C MET A 336 -23.90 12.82 8.38
N GLU A 337 -24.82 13.67 7.88
CA GLU A 337 -25.78 14.34 8.75
C GLU A 337 -26.76 13.36 9.40
N SER A 338 -26.99 12.20 8.78
CA SER A 338 -27.80 11.15 9.38
C SER A 338 -27.34 10.71 10.77
N LEU A 339 -26.02 10.71 11.02
CA LEU A 339 -25.45 10.41 12.33
C LEU A 339 -25.76 11.51 13.35
N LYS A 340 -25.72 12.78 12.92
CA LYS A 340 -26.11 13.92 13.77
C LYS A 340 -27.57 13.81 14.16
N TYR A 341 -28.44 13.54 13.21
CA TYR A 341 -29.86 13.40 13.49
C TYR A 341 -30.18 12.13 14.32
N ALA A 342 -29.42 11.04 14.10
CA ALA A 342 -29.56 9.84 14.94
C ALA A 342 -29.34 10.10 16.45
N ILE A 343 -28.54 11.11 16.78
CA ILE A 343 -28.29 11.52 18.17
C ILE A 343 -29.41 12.42 18.70
N LEU A 344 -30.03 13.23 17.83
CA LEU A 344 -30.98 14.28 18.21
C LEU A 344 -32.44 13.84 18.07
N TYR A 345 -32.71 12.81 17.30
CA TYR A 345 -34.07 12.40 16.98
C TYR A 345 -34.75 11.70 18.15
N ASN A 346 -36.09 11.82 18.22
CA ASN A 346 -36.89 11.23 19.30
C ASN A 346 -36.77 9.70 19.31
N PRO A 347 -36.25 9.08 20.40
CA PRO A 347 -36.06 7.63 20.49
C PRO A 347 -37.38 6.84 20.58
N THR A 348 -38.53 7.51 20.80
CA THR A 348 -39.85 6.88 20.78
C THR A 348 -40.52 6.94 19.43
N ALA A 349 -39.89 7.56 18.40
CA ALA A 349 -40.43 7.62 17.06
C ALA A 349 -40.15 6.32 16.27
N PRO A 350 -41.10 5.82 15.46
CA PRO A 350 -40.85 4.72 14.56
C PRO A 350 -40.02 5.14 13.34
N ILE A 351 -39.38 4.17 12.68
CA ILE A 351 -38.62 4.43 11.44
C ILE A 351 -39.56 4.73 10.28
N LEU A 352 -40.59 3.90 10.11
CA LEU A 352 -41.55 4.04 9.02
C LEU A 352 -42.86 4.64 9.52
N ALA A 353 -43.50 5.41 8.68
CA ALA A 353 -44.79 6.03 8.97
C ALA A 353 -45.90 5.00 9.21
N ALA A 354 -45.81 3.84 8.54
CA ALA A 354 -46.77 2.73 8.70
C ALA A 354 -46.72 2.09 10.11
N ASP A 355 -45.60 2.22 10.82
CA ASP A 355 -45.44 1.66 12.18
C ASP A 355 -45.94 2.61 13.25
N TYR A 356 -46.39 3.80 12.89
CA TYR A 356 -46.95 4.77 13.81
C TYR A 356 -48.43 4.42 14.13
N GLY A 357 -48.74 4.29 15.39
CA GLY A 357 -50.10 3.95 15.83
C GLY A 357 -51.12 5.08 15.68
N GLY A 358 -50.70 6.30 15.29
CA GLY A 358 -51.53 7.44 15.00
C GLY A 358 -51.76 7.66 13.49
N VAL A 359 -52.46 8.76 13.16
CA VAL A 359 -52.65 9.14 11.74
C VAL A 359 -51.46 9.99 11.29
N PHE A 360 -50.63 9.43 10.36
CA PHE A 360 -49.53 10.15 9.75
C PHE A 360 -49.48 9.84 8.24
N ASN A 361 -49.38 10.88 7.41
CA ASN A 361 -49.19 10.70 5.99
C ASN A 361 -47.72 10.56 5.65
N GLY A 362 -47.24 9.31 5.51
CA GLY A 362 -45.88 8.99 5.14
C GLY A 362 -45.52 9.19 3.68
N ASP A 363 -46.51 9.34 2.77
CA ASP A 363 -46.26 9.46 1.32
C ASP A 363 -45.43 10.69 0.98
N GLN A 364 -45.60 11.76 1.72
CA GLN A 364 -44.82 13.01 1.57
C GLN A 364 -43.33 12.83 1.84
N TYR A 365 -42.96 11.83 2.64
CA TYR A 365 -41.58 11.58 3.11
C TYR A 365 -41.06 10.19 2.66
N GLY A 366 -41.56 9.71 1.54
CA GLY A 366 -41.14 8.41 1.01
C GLY A 366 -41.40 7.21 1.94
N GLY A 367 -42.46 7.30 2.76
CA GLY A 367 -42.84 6.28 3.73
C GLY A 367 -42.17 6.36 5.10
N TYR A 368 -41.26 7.30 5.30
CA TYR A 368 -40.60 7.53 6.60
C TYR A 368 -41.41 8.38 7.53
N PHE A 369 -41.32 8.11 8.83
CA PHE A 369 -41.95 8.94 9.87
C PHE A 369 -41.14 10.19 10.14
N GLU A 370 -41.75 11.37 10.06
CA GLU A 370 -41.10 12.65 10.35
C GLU A 370 -41.78 13.36 11.54
N THR A 371 -40.95 13.91 12.46
CA THR A 371 -41.46 14.75 13.56
C THR A 371 -41.60 16.18 13.09
N LEU A 372 -42.80 16.51 12.58
CA LEU A 372 -43.07 17.86 12.12
C LEU A 372 -43.07 18.87 13.28
N GLY A 373 -42.19 19.87 13.22
CA GLY A 373 -42.30 21.11 13.99
C GLY A 373 -41.49 21.24 15.27
N LEU A 374 -40.75 20.26 15.70
CA LEU A 374 -39.81 20.38 16.80
C LEU A 374 -38.36 20.12 16.31
N PHE A 375 -37.62 21.21 16.10
CA PHE A 375 -36.20 21.18 15.75
C PHE A 375 -35.84 20.74 14.34
N ASP A 376 -36.47 21.12 13.25
CA ASP A 376 -36.05 20.79 11.87
C ASP A 376 -35.31 19.45 11.74
N SER A 377 -35.76 18.43 12.49
CA SER A 377 -35.09 17.15 12.60
C SER A 377 -35.73 16.16 11.64
N TYR A 378 -34.96 15.81 10.64
CA TYR A 378 -35.35 14.80 9.67
C TYR A 378 -35.09 13.39 10.18
N ASN A 379 -35.91 12.44 9.73
CA ASN A 379 -35.69 11.02 10.02
C ASN A 379 -34.29 10.59 9.61
N PRO A 380 -33.44 10.09 10.53
CA PRO A 380 -32.05 9.75 10.24
C PRO A 380 -31.88 8.72 9.11
N VAL A 381 -32.78 7.73 9.03
CA VAL A 381 -32.72 6.68 8.00
C VAL A 381 -33.15 7.24 6.65
N SER A 382 -34.13 8.17 6.62
CA SER A 382 -34.52 8.87 5.40
C SER A 382 -33.33 9.63 4.81
N ILE A 383 -32.64 10.42 5.64
CA ILE A 383 -31.44 11.16 5.22
C ILE A 383 -30.35 10.24 4.72
N ALA A 384 -30.05 9.18 5.47
CA ALA A 384 -29.01 8.22 5.08
C ALA A 384 -29.26 7.53 3.72
N ARG A 385 -30.53 7.43 3.30
CA ARG A 385 -30.94 6.77 2.05
C ARG A 385 -31.29 7.71 0.92
N GLN A 386 -31.39 9.03 1.19
CA GLN A 386 -31.53 10.03 0.12
C GLN A 386 -30.22 10.11 -0.67
N GLN A 387 -30.27 9.72 -1.94
CA GLN A 387 -29.17 9.80 -2.90
C GLN A 387 -29.54 10.77 -4.02
#